data_8717521cd8c1178b7bc24a42aca9631d
#
_entry.id   8717521cd8c1178b7bc24a42aca9631d
#
_cell.length_a   1.000
_cell.length_b   1.000
_cell.length_c   1.000
_cell.angle_alpha   90.00
_cell.angle_beta   90.00
_cell.angle_gamma   90.00
#
_symmetry.space_group_name_H-M   'P 1'
#
loop_
_entity.id
_entity.type
_entity.pdbx_description
1 polymer ?
#
loop_
_entity_poly.entity_id
_entity_poly.type
_entity_poly.pdbx_seq_one_letter_code
_entity_poly.pdbx_strand_id
1 'polypeptide(L)'
;DGSRVGVYGHSYGGYATALLMLRYPDLFHAGVSGAPVSDWRSYDTIYTERYMDTPQRNQAGYDEGSAMTYAENLKGDLMIIHGTIDNNVHPQNSIMLINALILADKDFDVMFYPGNRHGIRGQHGAHYRKIRTRYLVEHLQPEHARAYLQQYSFSN
;
A
#
# COMPACT_ATOMS: atom_id res chain seq x y z
N ASP A 1 10.47 2.51 -19.05
CA ASP A 1 11.13 1.21 -19.04
C ASP A 1 10.23 0.20 -18.37
N GLY A 2 9.70 -0.74 -19.14
CA GLY A 2 8.72 -1.73 -18.67
C GLY A 2 9.27 -2.74 -17.66
N SER A 3 10.59 -2.82 -17.49
CA SER A 3 11.24 -3.69 -16.51
C SER A 3 11.38 -3.03 -15.12
N ARG A 4 10.92 -1.79 -14.96
CA ARG A 4 11.08 -1.00 -13.72
C ARG A 4 9.85 -0.11 -13.48
N VAL A 5 8.70 -0.73 -13.32
CA VAL A 5 7.43 -0.04 -13.09
C VAL A 5 7.13 -0.01 -11.60
N GLY A 6 6.97 1.19 -11.06
CA GLY A 6 6.54 1.41 -9.67
C GLY A 6 5.15 2.00 -9.59
N VAL A 7 4.47 1.75 -8.49
CA VAL A 7 3.14 2.28 -8.20
C VAL A 7 3.05 2.78 -6.77
N TYR A 8 2.35 3.88 -6.54
CA TYR A 8 2.05 4.32 -5.18
C TYR A 8 0.70 5.00 -5.11
N GLY A 9 0.11 4.96 -3.96
CA GLY A 9 -1.14 5.64 -3.70
C GLY A 9 -1.50 5.66 -2.22
N HIS A 10 -2.54 6.40 -1.88
CA HIS A 10 -3.05 6.52 -0.53
C HIS A 10 -4.57 6.30 -0.52
N SER A 11 -5.12 5.69 0.54
CA SER A 11 -6.54 5.39 0.66
C SER A 11 -6.99 4.41 -0.44
N TYR A 12 -7.96 4.78 -1.28
CA TYR A 12 -8.30 4.00 -2.48
C TYR A 12 -7.07 3.75 -3.38
N GLY A 13 -6.20 4.76 -3.53
CA GLY A 13 -4.93 4.60 -4.23
C GLY A 13 -3.98 3.62 -3.54
N GLY A 14 -4.02 3.52 -2.21
CA GLY A 14 -3.30 2.50 -1.44
C GLY A 14 -3.84 1.09 -1.71
N TYR A 15 -5.17 0.94 -1.71
CA TYR A 15 -5.84 -0.29 -2.14
C TYR A 15 -5.42 -0.69 -3.56
N ALA A 16 -5.55 0.24 -4.51
CA ALA A 16 -5.17 -0.01 -5.89
C ALA A 16 -3.70 -0.42 -6.02
N THR A 17 -2.80 0.23 -5.27
CA THR A 17 -1.38 -0.12 -5.24
C THR A 17 -1.17 -1.56 -4.77
N ALA A 18 -1.74 -1.94 -3.62
CA ALA A 18 -1.62 -3.29 -3.10
C ALA A 18 -2.20 -4.32 -4.09
N LEU A 19 -3.40 -4.08 -4.60
CA LEU A 19 -4.05 -4.98 -5.54
C LEU A 19 -3.25 -5.14 -6.83
N LEU A 20 -2.72 -4.06 -7.40
CA LEU A 20 -1.92 -4.10 -8.62
C LEU A 20 -0.61 -4.88 -8.42
N MET A 21 0.09 -4.65 -7.31
CA MET A 21 1.32 -5.39 -6.96
C MET A 21 1.07 -6.89 -6.81
N LEU A 22 -0.08 -7.27 -6.25
CA LEU A 22 -0.41 -8.67 -5.96
C LEU A 22 -1.09 -9.37 -7.15
N ARG A 23 -1.86 -8.64 -7.95
CA ARG A 23 -2.60 -9.21 -9.08
C ARG A 23 -1.80 -9.22 -10.38
N TYR A 24 -0.86 -8.29 -10.51
CA TYR A 24 0.00 -8.14 -11.71
C TYR A 24 1.49 -8.08 -11.32
N PRO A 25 2.01 -9.12 -10.64
CA PRO A 25 3.36 -9.10 -10.05
C PRO A 25 4.49 -9.08 -11.08
N ASP A 26 4.20 -9.41 -12.34
CA ASP A 26 5.19 -9.35 -13.42
C ASP A 26 5.26 -7.96 -14.08
N LEU A 27 4.30 -7.08 -13.77
CA LEU A 27 4.27 -5.72 -14.30
C LEU A 27 4.78 -4.68 -13.29
N PHE A 28 4.44 -4.84 -12.00
CA PHE A 28 4.79 -3.88 -10.96
C PHE A 28 5.91 -4.42 -10.08
N HIS A 29 7.02 -3.70 -10.04
CA HIS A 29 8.27 -4.12 -9.40
C HIS A 29 8.47 -3.51 -8.00
N ALA A 30 7.91 -2.32 -7.76
CA ALA A 30 7.92 -1.69 -6.45
C ALA A 30 6.63 -0.94 -6.18
N GLY A 31 6.11 -1.01 -4.96
CA GLY A 31 4.88 -0.35 -4.56
C GLY A 31 4.91 0.28 -3.18
N VAL A 32 4.27 1.45 -3.02
CA VAL A 32 4.06 2.06 -1.71
C VAL A 32 2.56 2.28 -1.49
N SER A 33 1.98 1.43 -0.65
CA SER A 33 0.56 1.38 -0.34
C SER A 33 0.26 2.12 0.97
N GLY A 34 -0.29 3.31 0.86
CA GLY A 34 -0.64 4.16 2.00
C GLY A 34 -2.10 3.99 2.43
N ALA A 35 -2.35 3.70 3.70
CA ALA A 35 -3.68 3.54 4.30
C ALA A 35 -4.64 2.73 3.40
N PRO A 36 -4.24 1.52 2.96
CA PRO A 36 -5.07 0.73 2.05
C PRO A 36 -6.34 0.20 2.72
N VAL A 37 -7.43 0.16 1.99
CA VAL A 37 -8.48 -0.83 2.24
C VAL A 37 -7.94 -2.16 1.74
N SER A 38 -7.89 -3.18 2.57
CA SER A 38 -7.40 -4.51 2.16
C SER A 38 -8.53 -5.44 1.75
N ASP A 39 -9.70 -5.25 2.36
CA ASP A 39 -10.94 -5.94 2.06
C ASP A 39 -12.11 -4.96 2.22
N TRP A 40 -12.96 -4.87 1.24
CA TRP A 40 -14.07 -3.93 1.23
C TRP A 40 -15.16 -4.26 2.27
N ARG A 41 -15.16 -5.46 2.85
CA ARG A 41 -15.97 -5.80 4.01
C ARG A 41 -15.56 -5.04 5.28
N SER A 42 -14.35 -4.50 5.29
CA SER A 42 -13.76 -3.73 6.40
C SER A 42 -13.87 -2.21 6.21
N TYR A 43 -14.63 -1.76 5.23
CA TYR A 43 -14.90 -0.34 5.01
C TYR A 43 -16.38 -0.01 5.24
N ASP A 44 -16.73 1.29 5.31
CA ASP A 44 -18.10 1.68 5.62
C ASP A 44 -19.10 1.22 4.54
N THR A 45 -20.32 0.86 4.97
CA THR A 45 -21.34 0.27 4.13
C THR A 45 -21.96 1.28 3.17
N ILE A 46 -22.07 2.55 3.57
CA ILE A 46 -22.65 3.61 2.73
C ILE A 46 -21.84 3.78 1.44
N TYR A 47 -20.50 3.75 1.56
CA TYR A 47 -19.62 3.79 0.40
C TYR A 47 -19.59 2.45 -0.34
N THR A 48 -19.30 1.38 0.38
CA THR A 48 -18.99 0.08 -0.23
C THR A 48 -20.21 -0.56 -0.89
N GLU A 49 -21.33 -0.66 -0.20
CA GLU A 49 -22.52 -1.32 -0.71
C GLU A 49 -23.18 -0.55 -1.86
N ARG A 50 -22.93 0.75 -1.95
CA ARG A 50 -23.38 1.56 -3.09
C ARG A 50 -22.78 1.09 -4.42
N TYR A 51 -21.57 0.56 -4.41
CA TYR A 51 -20.83 0.16 -5.61
C TYR A 51 -20.77 -1.35 -5.79
N MET A 52 -20.80 -2.10 -4.69
CA MET A 52 -20.55 -3.53 -4.69
C MET A 52 -21.78 -4.36 -4.26
N ASP A 53 -22.89 -3.72 -3.87
CA ASP A 53 -24.01 -4.39 -3.16
C ASP A 53 -23.54 -4.95 -1.80
N THR A 54 -24.34 -5.72 -1.11
CA THR A 54 -23.97 -6.33 0.18
C THR A 54 -23.03 -7.52 -0.01
N PRO A 55 -22.15 -7.83 0.97
CA PRO A 55 -21.29 -9.01 0.88
C PRO A 55 -22.04 -10.33 0.68
N GLN A 56 -23.26 -10.44 1.22
CA GLN A 56 -24.11 -11.63 1.09
C GLN A 56 -24.62 -11.83 -0.35
N ARG A 57 -24.81 -10.74 -1.09
CA ARG A 57 -25.34 -10.78 -2.46
C ARG A 57 -24.25 -10.78 -3.52
N ASN A 58 -23.03 -10.33 -3.17
CA ASN A 58 -21.91 -10.23 -4.09
C ASN A 58 -20.62 -10.78 -3.47
N GLN A 59 -20.67 -11.95 -2.87
CA GLN A 59 -19.51 -12.56 -2.22
C GLN A 59 -18.30 -12.65 -3.15
N ALA A 60 -18.51 -13.10 -4.39
CA ALA A 60 -17.44 -13.22 -5.38
C ALA A 60 -16.74 -11.88 -5.67
N GLY A 61 -17.50 -10.79 -5.82
CA GLY A 61 -16.91 -9.46 -6.05
C GLY A 61 -16.08 -8.96 -4.87
N TYR A 62 -16.51 -9.27 -3.63
CA TYR A 62 -15.73 -8.93 -2.44
C TYR A 62 -14.45 -9.78 -2.35
N ASP A 63 -14.51 -11.06 -2.68
CA ASP A 63 -13.35 -11.96 -2.68
C ASP A 63 -12.34 -11.55 -3.76
N GLU A 64 -12.80 -11.29 -4.98
CA GLU A 64 -11.96 -10.81 -6.08
C GLU A 64 -11.40 -9.39 -5.85
N GLY A 65 -12.16 -8.55 -5.15
CA GLY A 65 -11.74 -7.20 -4.78
C GLY A 65 -10.82 -7.14 -3.56
N SER A 66 -10.64 -8.24 -2.83
CA SER A 66 -9.74 -8.27 -1.67
C SER A 66 -8.29 -8.44 -2.11
N ALA A 67 -7.41 -7.51 -1.70
CA ALA A 67 -5.98 -7.63 -1.96
C ALA A 67 -5.39 -8.89 -1.30
N MET A 68 -5.95 -9.32 -0.17
CA MET A 68 -5.48 -10.50 0.56
C MET A 68 -5.62 -11.79 -0.24
N THR A 69 -6.61 -11.88 -1.14
CA THR A 69 -6.83 -13.04 -2.02
C THR A 69 -5.60 -13.37 -2.88
N TYR A 70 -4.78 -12.37 -3.16
CA TYR A 70 -3.62 -12.50 -4.04
C TYR A 70 -2.28 -12.38 -3.31
N ALA A 71 -2.26 -12.47 -1.97
CA ALA A 71 -1.06 -12.26 -1.17
C ALA A 71 0.12 -13.16 -1.58
N GLU A 72 -0.15 -14.40 -1.95
CA GLU A 72 0.86 -15.38 -2.40
C GLU A 72 1.58 -14.99 -3.71
N ASN A 73 0.99 -14.07 -4.49
CA ASN A 73 1.55 -13.67 -5.78
C ASN A 73 2.61 -12.58 -5.68
N LEU A 74 2.83 -11.96 -4.52
CA LEU A 74 3.82 -10.88 -4.38
C LEU A 74 5.21 -11.34 -4.87
N LYS A 75 5.78 -10.57 -5.80
CA LYS A 75 7.14 -10.76 -6.33
C LYS A 75 8.01 -9.52 -6.15
N GLY A 76 7.43 -8.36 -6.31
CA GLY A 76 8.12 -7.07 -6.17
C GLY A 76 8.17 -6.57 -4.74
N ASP A 77 8.84 -5.44 -4.55
CA ASP A 77 9.02 -4.80 -3.25
C ASP A 77 7.80 -3.98 -2.86
N LEU A 78 7.16 -4.30 -1.74
CA LEU A 78 5.96 -3.62 -1.25
C LEU A 78 6.20 -2.98 0.11
N MET A 79 5.92 -1.68 0.23
CA MET A 79 5.85 -0.98 1.51
C MET A 79 4.40 -0.62 1.84
N ILE A 80 3.96 -0.98 3.04
CA ILE A 80 2.64 -0.63 3.60
C ILE A 80 2.81 0.49 4.62
N ILE A 81 2.04 1.57 4.47
CA ILE A 81 2.13 2.74 5.36
C ILE A 81 0.75 3.04 5.95
N HIS A 82 0.66 3.29 7.29
CA HIS A 82 -0.61 3.64 7.92
C HIS A 82 -0.44 4.58 9.12
N GLY A 83 -1.42 5.45 9.35
CA GLY A 83 -1.54 6.22 10.58
C GLY A 83 -2.21 5.39 11.68
N THR A 84 -1.65 5.35 12.90
CA THR A 84 -2.12 4.44 13.96
C THR A 84 -3.51 4.76 14.52
N ILE A 85 -4.01 5.97 14.32
CA ILE A 85 -5.36 6.39 14.76
C ILE A 85 -6.23 6.81 13.57
N ASP A 86 -6.03 6.18 12.41
CA ASP A 86 -6.87 6.40 11.24
C ASP A 86 -8.31 5.94 11.54
N ASN A 87 -9.24 6.90 11.51
CA ASN A 87 -10.65 6.68 11.79
C ASN A 87 -11.53 6.66 10.53
N ASN A 88 -10.91 6.67 9.37
CA ASN A 88 -11.57 6.49 8.08
C ASN A 88 -11.29 5.06 7.55
N VAL A 89 -10.06 4.81 7.11
CA VAL A 89 -9.60 3.45 6.84
C VAL A 89 -8.90 2.93 8.10
N HIS A 90 -9.57 2.10 8.87
CA HIS A 90 -8.99 1.60 10.12
C HIS A 90 -7.69 0.84 9.88
N PRO A 91 -6.65 1.03 10.73
CA PRO A 91 -5.34 0.35 10.63
C PRO A 91 -5.46 -1.18 10.56
N GLN A 92 -6.58 -1.73 11.04
CA GLN A 92 -6.92 -3.14 10.91
C GLN A 92 -6.81 -3.65 9.47
N ASN A 93 -7.13 -2.80 8.48
CA ASN A 93 -6.97 -3.15 7.07
C ASN A 93 -5.51 -3.48 6.72
N SER A 94 -4.56 -2.65 7.14
CA SER A 94 -3.13 -2.95 6.95
C SER A 94 -2.69 -4.17 7.75
N ILE A 95 -3.16 -4.34 8.98
CA ILE A 95 -2.83 -5.50 9.82
C ILE A 95 -3.31 -6.81 9.16
N MET A 96 -4.51 -6.84 8.58
CA MET A 96 -5.02 -8.00 7.87
C MET A 96 -4.19 -8.33 6.61
N LEU A 97 -3.82 -7.31 5.83
CA LEU A 97 -2.98 -7.49 4.65
C LEU A 97 -1.57 -8.00 5.05
N ILE A 98 -0.97 -7.41 6.09
CA ILE A 98 0.31 -7.84 6.66
C ILE A 98 0.23 -9.31 7.06
N ASN A 99 -0.81 -9.71 7.78
CA ASN A 99 -1.00 -11.11 8.18
C ASN A 99 -1.11 -12.05 6.97
N ALA A 100 -1.85 -11.66 5.93
CA ALA A 100 -1.98 -12.45 4.72
C ALA A 100 -0.62 -12.64 4.00
N LEU A 101 0.19 -11.58 3.93
CA LEU A 101 1.53 -11.64 3.35
C LEU A 101 2.50 -12.50 4.17
N ILE A 102 2.44 -12.42 5.51
CA ILE A 102 3.24 -13.28 6.40
C ILE A 102 2.86 -14.76 6.21
N LEU A 103 1.56 -15.07 6.16
CA LEU A 103 1.10 -16.44 5.94
C LEU A 103 1.46 -16.99 4.56
N ALA A 104 1.66 -16.10 3.58
CA ALA A 104 2.13 -16.42 2.24
C ALA A 104 3.67 -16.44 2.12
N ASP A 105 4.40 -16.31 3.23
CA ASP A 105 5.87 -16.29 3.29
C ASP A 105 6.48 -15.21 2.35
N LYS A 106 5.96 -13.97 2.44
CA LYS A 106 6.40 -12.83 1.61
C LYS A 106 7.15 -11.80 2.43
N ASP A 107 8.22 -11.27 1.84
CA ASP A 107 8.95 -10.12 2.37
C ASP A 107 8.26 -8.82 1.94
N PHE A 108 8.17 -7.86 2.87
CA PHE A 108 7.59 -6.54 2.63
C PHE A 108 8.00 -5.58 3.76
N ASP A 109 7.83 -4.29 3.51
CA ASP A 109 8.14 -3.24 4.48
C ASP A 109 6.87 -2.63 5.08
N VAL A 110 6.98 -2.17 6.34
CA VAL A 110 5.87 -1.53 7.06
C VAL A 110 6.34 -0.26 7.76
N MET A 111 5.56 0.81 7.63
CA MET A 111 5.75 2.05 8.39
C MET A 111 4.45 2.51 9.01
N PHE A 112 4.34 2.43 10.34
CA PHE A 112 3.24 3.06 11.08
C PHE A 112 3.63 4.46 11.56
N TYR A 113 2.71 5.41 11.41
CA TYR A 113 2.86 6.77 11.91
C TYR A 113 2.03 6.98 13.18
N PRO A 114 2.66 6.98 14.37
CA PRO A 114 1.96 7.15 15.63
C PRO A 114 1.16 8.46 15.69
N GLY A 115 -0.07 8.38 16.19
CA GLY A 115 -0.92 9.55 16.39
C GLY A 115 -1.45 10.20 15.11
N ASN A 116 -1.20 9.63 13.93
CA ASN A 116 -1.74 10.16 12.68
C ASN A 116 -3.06 9.48 12.32
N ARG A 117 -3.98 10.30 11.81
CA ARG A 117 -5.25 9.89 11.21
C ARG A 117 -5.04 9.52 9.74
N HIS A 118 -6.12 9.46 8.97
CA HIS A 118 -6.11 9.10 7.55
C HIS A 118 -5.15 9.95 6.70
N GLY A 119 -5.03 11.24 6.98
CA GLY A 119 -4.02 12.10 6.38
C GLY A 119 -2.78 12.23 7.26
N ILE A 120 -1.64 11.77 6.80
CA ILE A 120 -0.35 11.94 7.49
C ILE A 120 0.18 13.34 7.19
N ARG A 121 0.30 14.20 8.22
CA ARG A 121 0.56 15.64 8.06
C ARG A 121 1.79 16.11 8.84
N GLY A 122 2.13 17.39 8.66
CA GLY A 122 3.25 18.04 9.36
C GLY A 122 4.60 17.35 9.08
N GLN A 123 5.42 17.19 10.09
CA GLN A 123 6.73 16.53 9.99
C GLN A 123 6.58 15.06 9.56
N HIS A 124 5.58 14.35 10.07
CA HIS A 124 5.29 12.98 9.64
C HIS A 124 4.91 12.92 8.15
N GLY A 125 4.18 13.91 7.65
CA GLY A 125 3.85 14.00 6.21
C GLY A 125 5.08 14.27 5.35
N ALA A 126 6.02 15.09 5.83
CA ALA A 126 7.30 15.31 5.15
C ALA A 126 8.13 14.02 5.12
N HIS A 127 8.21 13.33 6.25
CA HIS A 127 8.89 12.02 6.35
C HIS A 127 8.23 10.98 5.45
N TYR A 128 6.91 10.89 5.42
CA TYR A 128 6.16 9.98 4.53
C TYR A 128 6.53 10.20 3.06
N ARG A 129 6.51 11.45 2.59
CA ARG A 129 6.88 11.76 1.19
C ARG A 129 8.33 11.37 0.90
N LYS A 130 9.24 11.62 1.85
CA LYS A 130 10.66 11.25 1.74
C LYS A 130 10.84 9.74 1.59
N ILE A 131 10.31 8.95 2.54
CA ILE A 131 10.52 7.50 2.52
C ILE A 131 9.85 6.84 1.32
N ARG A 132 8.67 7.30 0.92
CA ARG A 132 7.99 6.83 -0.29
C ARG A 132 8.85 7.02 -1.54
N THR A 133 9.38 8.24 -1.74
CA THR A 133 10.23 8.52 -2.90
C THR A 133 11.52 7.71 -2.84
N ARG A 134 12.16 7.67 -1.67
CA ARG A 134 13.39 6.88 -1.48
C ARG A 134 13.14 5.41 -1.78
N TYR A 135 12.08 4.82 -1.24
CA TYR A 135 11.73 3.42 -1.47
C TYR A 135 11.60 3.09 -2.96
N LEU A 136 10.80 3.85 -3.68
CA LEU A 136 10.62 3.63 -5.12
C LEU A 136 11.92 3.79 -5.90
N VAL A 137 12.75 4.76 -5.53
CA VAL A 137 14.03 5.00 -6.18
C VAL A 137 15.01 3.86 -5.90
N GLU A 138 15.11 3.38 -4.66
CA GLU A 138 16.01 2.31 -4.25
C GLU A 138 15.65 0.98 -4.94
N HIS A 139 14.36 0.64 -5.00
CA HIS A 139 13.91 -0.64 -5.55
C HIS A 139 13.73 -0.66 -7.07
N LEU A 140 13.48 0.47 -7.69
CA LEU A 140 13.46 0.57 -9.16
C LEU A 140 14.84 0.84 -9.77
N GLN A 141 15.84 1.19 -8.95
CA GLN A 141 17.25 1.43 -9.28
C GLN A 141 17.47 2.11 -10.64
N PRO A 142 16.96 3.29 -10.93
CA PRO A 142 17.50 4.05 -12.02
C PRO A 142 18.97 4.30 -11.69
N GLU A 143 19.88 4.06 -12.62
CA GLU A 143 21.35 4.21 -12.42
C GLU A 143 21.74 5.59 -11.87
N HIS A 144 20.91 6.60 -12.14
CA HIS A 144 21.06 7.97 -11.64
C HIS A 144 20.47 8.20 -10.24
N ALA A 145 19.78 7.21 -9.66
CA ALA A 145 19.09 7.37 -8.38
C ALA A 145 20.03 7.61 -7.21
N ARG A 146 21.22 7.02 -7.22
CA ARG A 146 22.23 7.25 -6.17
C ARG A 146 22.66 8.72 -6.11
N ALA A 147 22.89 9.35 -7.27
CA ALA A 147 23.20 10.77 -7.35
C ALA A 147 22.03 11.65 -6.91
N TYR A 148 20.81 11.29 -7.29
CA TYR A 148 19.58 11.94 -6.86
C TYR A 148 19.37 11.84 -5.34
N LEU A 149 19.56 10.66 -4.76
CA LEU A 149 19.42 10.44 -3.31
C LEU A 149 20.51 11.18 -2.50
N GLN A 150 21.72 11.31 -3.04
CA GLN A 150 22.79 12.10 -2.42
C GLN A 150 22.45 13.60 -2.35
N GLN A 151 21.77 14.14 -3.35
CA GLN A 151 21.29 15.54 -3.34
C GLN A 151 20.17 15.77 -2.30
N TYR A 152 19.44 14.72 -1.94
CA TYR A 152 18.38 14.72 -0.93
C TYR A 152 18.81 14.02 0.37
N SER A 153 20.09 13.69 0.54
CA SER A 153 20.63 13.37 1.86
C SER A 153 20.51 14.63 2.72
N PHE A 154 19.45 14.66 3.49
CA PHE A 154 19.14 15.74 4.38
C PHE A 154 20.30 15.84 5.38
N SER A 155 21.02 16.94 5.34
CA SER A 155 21.83 17.38 6.47
C SER A 155 20.96 17.31 7.73
N ASN A 156 21.42 16.53 8.70
CA ASN A 156 20.83 16.40 10.03
C ASN A 156 20.67 17.75 10.72
#